data_fcf858b12988d53cd087595ea531c1be
#
_entry.id   fcf858b12988d53cd087595ea531c1be
#
_cell.length_a   1.000
_cell.length_b   1.000
_cell.length_c   1.000
_cell.angle_alpha   90.00
_cell.angle_beta   90.00
_cell.angle_gamma   90.00
#
_symmetry.space_group_name_H-M   'P 1'
#
loop_
_entity.id
_entity.type
_entity.pdbx_description
1 polymer ?
#
loop_
_entity_poly.entity_id
_entity_poly.type
_entity_poly.pdbx_seq_one_letter_code
_entity_poly.pdbx_strand_id
1 'polypeptide(L)'
;MKEKKYVVGVDLGTTSTKTVIFDFEGNVVGAGQVENPLYYPAPGRQECDGDELIHVILDATRLAVKDADIDTEQIAGISVDCFRCTIALRDKDGGFTMPIIIWQDLRSSEMIPEIKKMLEEKGSSAEELYDRCGMPLGGVNPQSNLQWIKRNMPEAYENATTIHTMMGLVTKAFGADDYYDDYTDTPWLQLNGPDFQYDPEICDLLEIDINKLAPLRKPGEVIGAVSEEVAEFTGLTAGTPIIMGVGDQQAGCVGCGCVREGLGYACGGTAGITADKSFKLLRDPSRRCYVLGTPDGAWVMEGVANASGSAFKWFKEEFCNSANETAIGLKESVYDMLTRIADRSSRAGANGLFFLPYLAGAVTPNQNPNARGTYIGMTVGHTKTDFVRATMEGVCFDIKDMLEAMIEGGAAPFDTVRLTGGIFRSE
;
A
#
# COMPACT_ATOMS: atom_id res chain seq x y z
N MET A 1 -24.95 11.58 26.57
CA MET A 1 -23.83 11.47 25.59
C MET A 1 -23.65 12.85 24.96
N LYS A 2 -22.40 13.31 24.82
CA LYS A 2 -22.12 14.56 24.10
C LYS A 2 -22.40 14.41 22.62
N GLU A 3 -22.73 15.51 21.95
CA GLU A 3 -22.87 15.54 20.49
C GLU A 3 -21.53 15.17 19.83
N LYS A 4 -21.57 14.25 18.87
CA LYS A 4 -20.38 13.83 18.13
C LYS A 4 -20.05 14.83 17.03
N LYS A 5 -18.78 15.18 16.89
CA LYS A 5 -18.30 16.23 15.96
C LYS A 5 -17.05 15.83 15.18
N TYR A 6 -16.34 14.79 15.63
CA TYR A 6 -15.04 14.43 15.09
C TYR A 6 -14.97 12.96 14.72
N VAL A 7 -14.10 12.64 13.79
CA VAL A 7 -13.67 11.28 13.43
C VAL A 7 -12.15 11.20 13.41
N VAL A 8 -11.60 10.03 13.70
CA VAL A 8 -10.16 9.78 13.67
C VAL A 8 -9.84 8.80 12.54
N GLY A 9 -8.90 9.17 11.69
CA GLY A 9 -8.27 8.30 10.70
C GLY A 9 -6.84 7.99 11.10
N VAL A 10 -6.45 6.71 11.05
CA VAL A 10 -5.08 6.25 11.28
C VAL A 10 -4.57 5.60 10.00
N ASP A 11 -3.51 6.16 9.43
CA ASP A 11 -2.79 5.65 8.25
C ASP A 11 -1.50 4.98 8.73
N LEU A 12 -1.50 3.65 8.74
CA LEU A 12 -0.27 2.87 8.89
C LEU A 12 0.43 2.75 7.54
N GLY A 13 1.17 3.78 7.14
CA GLY A 13 2.01 3.73 5.94
C GLY A 13 3.29 2.92 6.16
N THR A 14 4.05 2.62 5.11
CA THR A 14 5.28 1.80 5.22
C THR A 14 6.37 2.48 6.05
N THR A 15 6.61 3.77 5.85
CA THR A 15 7.73 4.50 6.48
C THR A 15 7.32 5.28 7.71
N SER A 16 6.05 5.59 7.87
CA SER A 16 5.52 6.35 9.00
C SER A 16 4.06 6.06 9.21
N THR A 17 3.64 6.11 10.46
CA THR A 17 2.23 6.09 10.86
C THR A 17 1.76 7.52 11.07
N LYS A 18 0.57 7.83 10.57
CA LYS A 18 -0.10 9.12 10.74
C LYS A 18 -1.46 8.92 11.37
N THR A 19 -1.82 9.81 12.27
CA THR A 19 -3.20 9.93 12.78
C THR A 19 -3.69 11.34 12.50
N VAL A 20 -4.89 11.45 11.96
CA VAL A 20 -5.53 12.72 11.66
C VAL A 20 -6.93 12.74 12.25
N ILE A 21 -7.26 13.84 12.90
CA ILE A 21 -8.59 14.09 13.45
C ILE A 21 -9.29 15.12 12.57
N PHE A 22 -10.49 14.76 12.08
CA PHE A 22 -11.31 15.62 11.25
C PHE A 22 -12.60 16.02 11.95
N ASP A 23 -13.08 17.23 11.67
CA ASP A 23 -14.48 17.57 11.93
C ASP A 23 -15.40 16.95 10.84
N PHE A 24 -16.71 17.07 11.01
CA PHE A 24 -17.68 16.53 10.03
C PHE A 24 -17.77 17.33 8.75
N GLU A 25 -17.16 18.50 8.68
CA GLU A 25 -16.98 19.30 7.46
C GLU A 25 -15.73 18.87 6.67
N GLY A 26 -14.90 17.97 7.23
CA GLY A 26 -13.69 17.45 6.62
C GLY A 26 -12.45 18.31 6.86
N ASN A 27 -12.51 19.28 7.77
CA ASN A 27 -11.33 20.06 8.16
C ASN A 27 -10.46 19.26 9.12
N VAL A 28 -9.15 19.33 8.95
CA VAL A 28 -8.17 18.77 9.89
C VAL A 28 -8.15 19.65 11.15
N VAL A 29 -8.43 19.03 12.31
CA VAL A 29 -8.38 19.70 13.61
C VAL A 29 -7.18 19.29 14.46
N GLY A 30 -6.52 18.18 14.11
CA GLY A 30 -5.28 17.75 14.74
C GLY A 30 -4.62 16.63 13.94
N ALA A 31 -3.29 16.57 14.01
CA ALA A 31 -2.51 15.56 13.32
C ALA A 31 -1.28 15.13 14.13
N GLY A 32 -0.89 13.85 13.98
CA GLY A 32 0.32 13.31 14.56
C GLY A 32 0.99 12.35 13.57
N GLN A 33 2.31 12.34 13.55
CA GLN A 33 3.09 11.43 12.69
C GLN A 33 4.33 10.95 13.43
N VAL A 34 4.62 9.65 13.29
CA VAL A 34 5.81 9.00 13.84
C VAL A 34 6.40 8.10 12.78
N GLU A 35 7.73 8.05 12.66
CA GLU A 35 8.43 7.13 11.75
C GLU A 35 8.33 5.69 12.25
N ASN A 36 8.12 4.74 11.34
CA ASN A 36 8.04 3.32 11.69
C ASN A 36 9.44 2.72 11.88
N PRO A 37 9.60 1.76 12.81
CA PRO A 37 10.85 1.03 13.03
C PRO A 37 11.09 0.04 11.90
N LEU A 38 11.96 0.38 10.94
CA LEU A 38 12.32 -0.48 9.82
C LEU A 38 13.74 -1.01 9.99
N TYR A 39 13.89 -2.32 9.87
CA TYR A 39 15.17 -3.03 9.98
C TYR A 39 15.53 -3.68 8.65
N TYR A 40 16.81 -3.63 8.32
CA TYR A 40 17.38 -4.17 7.07
C TYR A 40 18.43 -5.23 7.39
N PRO A 41 18.02 -6.46 7.79
CA PRO A 41 18.96 -7.49 8.28
C PRO A 41 19.92 -8.00 7.20
N ALA A 42 19.58 -7.87 5.92
CA ALA A 42 20.43 -8.19 4.79
C ALA A 42 19.98 -7.45 3.52
N PRO A 43 20.78 -7.40 2.45
CA PRO A 43 20.34 -6.83 1.18
C PRO A 43 19.05 -7.47 0.67
N GLY A 44 18.04 -6.64 0.33
CA GLY A 44 16.73 -7.08 -0.13
C GLY A 44 15.81 -7.63 0.98
N ARG A 45 16.22 -7.57 2.25
CA ARG A 45 15.38 -7.92 3.39
C ARG A 45 14.93 -6.69 4.15
N GLN A 46 13.68 -6.70 4.56
CA GLN A 46 13.08 -5.61 5.32
C GLN A 46 12.06 -6.15 6.32
N GLU A 47 12.26 -5.80 7.58
CA GLU A 47 11.47 -6.28 8.71
C GLU A 47 11.07 -5.13 9.62
N CYS A 48 10.06 -5.35 10.46
CA CYS A 48 9.79 -4.51 11.62
C CYS A 48 9.49 -5.38 12.85
N ASP A 49 9.75 -4.80 14.03
CA ASP A 49 9.29 -5.35 15.28
C ASP A 49 7.82 -4.95 15.49
N GLY A 50 6.97 -5.93 15.78
CA GLY A 50 5.54 -5.68 15.88
C GLY A 50 5.14 -4.92 17.14
N ASP A 51 5.84 -5.12 18.27
CA ASP A 51 5.55 -4.41 19.52
C ASP A 51 5.99 -2.94 19.41
N GLU A 52 7.15 -2.68 18.79
CA GLU A 52 7.58 -1.31 18.50
C GLU A 52 6.61 -0.61 17.55
N LEU A 53 6.10 -1.32 16.53
CA LEU A 53 5.14 -0.76 15.60
C LEU A 53 3.81 -0.40 16.28
N ILE A 54 3.33 -1.22 17.21
CA ILE A 54 2.16 -0.91 18.04
C ILE A 54 2.39 0.39 18.83
N HIS A 55 3.55 0.56 19.45
CA HIS A 55 3.89 1.79 20.16
C HIS A 55 3.88 3.02 19.24
N VAL A 56 4.43 2.91 18.04
CA VAL A 56 4.42 3.99 17.04
C VAL A 56 3.00 4.40 16.64
N ILE A 57 2.10 3.43 16.45
CA ILE A 57 0.68 3.66 16.12
C ILE A 57 -0.01 4.48 17.23
N LEU A 58 0.19 4.05 18.46
CA LEU A 58 -0.42 4.72 19.62
C LEU A 58 0.21 6.10 19.86
N ASP A 59 1.52 6.25 19.67
CA ASP A 59 2.21 7.55 19.78
C ASP A 59 1.74 8.56 18.73
N ALA A 60 1.57 8.15 17.47
CA ALA A 60 1.02 9.01 16.43
C ALA A 60 -0.37 9.52 16.80
N THR A 61 -1.19 8.62 17.38
CA THR A 61 -2.54 8.98 17.86
C THR A 61 -2.48 9.94 19.05
N ARG A 62 -1.61 9.70 20.01
CA ARG A 62 -1.40 10.60 21.16
C ARG A 62 -0.97 12.00 20.71
N LEU A 63 -0.09 12.09 19.72
CA LEU A 63 0.32 13.38 19.16
C LEU A 63 -0.85 14.10 18.48
N ALA A 64 -1.68 13.39 17.71
CA ALA A 64 -2.85 13.96 17.03
C ALA A 64 -3.90 14.47 18.04
N VAL A 65 -4.18 13.71 19.10
CA VAL A 65 -5.11 14.12 20.16
C VAL A 65 -4.61 15.36 20.87
N LYS A 66 -3.30 15.41 21.17
CA LYS A 66 -2.68 16.57 21.79
C LYS A 66 -2.71 17.81 20.89
N ASP A 67 -2.48 17.66 19.60
CA ASP A 67 -2.48 18.76 18.62
C ASP A 67 -3.89 19.31 18.41
N ALA A 68 -4.91 18.45 18.44
CA ALA A 68 -6.30 18.83 18.25
C ALA A 68 -6.86 19.70 19.40
N ASP A 69 -6.40 19.49 20.62
CA ASP A 69 -6.88 20.18 21.85
C ASP A 69 -8.42 20.20 21.96
N ILE A 70 -9.06 19.05 21.70
CA ILE A 70 -10.52 18.88 21.69
C ILE A 70 -11.01 18.02 22.86
N ASP A 71 -12.30 18.07 23.11
CA ASP A 71 -12.99 17.13 24.00
C ASP A 71 -13.17 15.78 23.24
N THR A 72 -12.37 14.77 23.61
CA THR A 72 -12.35 13.45 22.95
C THR A 72 -13.64 12.65 23.13
N GLU A 73 -14.54 13.00 24.09
CA GLU A 73 -15.88 12.44 24.16
C GLU A 73 -16.75 12.81 22.93
N GLN A 74 -16.35 13.80 22.14
CA GLN A 74 -17.03 14.20 20.91
C GLN A 74 -16.54 13.43 19.66
N ILE A 75 -15.56 12.53 19.80
CA ILE A 75 -15.12 11.64 18.70
C ILE A 75 -16.17 10.55 18.49
N ALA A 76 -16.65 10.42 17.24
CA ALA A 76 -17.67 9.46 16.86
C ALA A 76 -17.10 8.03 16.69
N GLY A 77 -15.87 7.93 16.23
CA GLY A 77 -15.18 6.66 16.01
C GLY A 77 -13.78 6.85 15.45
N ILE A 78 -13.02 5.77 15.45
CA ILE A 78 -11.69 5.66 14.86
C ILE A 78 -11.72 4.60 13.77
N SER A 79 -11.18 4.90 12.60
CA SER A 79 -10.98 3.95 11.53
C SER A 79 -9.53 3.98 11.06
N VAL A 80 -9.08 2.89 10.45
CA VAL A 80 -7.67 2.71 10.11
C VAL A 80 -7.54 2.36 8.64
N ASP A 81 -6.42 2.73 8.04
CA ASP A 81 -5.93 2.11 6.83
C ASP A 81 -4.49 1.66 7.03
N CYS A 82 -4.03 0.75 6.19
CA CYS A 82 -2.71 0.18 6.34
C CYS A 82 -2.11 -0.23 5.00
N PHE A 83 -0.77 -0.21 4.94
CA PHE A 83 -0.05 -0.81 3.81
C PHE A 83 -0.38 -2.30 3.71
N ARG A 84 -0.51 -2.77 2.48
CA ARG A 84 -0.98 -4.12 2.16
C ARG A 84 0.16 -5.12 1.96
N CYS A 85 -0.21 -6.37 1.65
CA CYS A 85 0.74 -7.44 1.33
C CYS A 85 1.71 -7.79 2.46
N THR A 86 1.34 -7.52 3.69
CA THR A 86 2.15 -7.82 4.88
C THR A 86 1.31 -8.55 5.90
N ILE A 87 1.87 -9.58 6.50
CA ILE A 87 1.21 -10.42 7.50
C ILE A 87 2.04 -10.52 8.77
N ALA A 88 1.35 -10.70 9.87
CA ALA A 88 1.95 -11.02 11.16
C ALA A 88 1.43 -12.36 11.68
N LEU A 89 2.29 -13.08 12.37
CA LEU A 89 2.02 -14.39 12.97
C LEU A 89 2.02 -14.24 14.50
N ARG A 90 0.92 -14.64 15.14
CA ARG A 90 0.72 -14.58 16.59
C ARG A 90 0.61 -15.96 17.21
N ASP A 91 1.24 -16.15 18.35
CA ASP A 91 1.03 -17.35 19.15
C ASP A 91 -0.26 -17.28 19.98
N LYS A 92 -0.54 -18.33 20.73
CA LYS A 92 -1.73 -18.46 21.59
C LYS A 92 -1.81 -17.41 22.73
N ASP A 93 -0.69 -16.81 23.10
CA ASP A 93 -0.60 -15.81 24.16
C ASP A 93 -0.60 -14.39 23.58
N GLY A 94 -0.71 -14.24 22.24
CA GLY A 94 -0.74 -12.99 21.50
C GLY A 94 0.63 -12.41 21.19
N GLY A 95 1.72 -13.15 21.47
CA GLY A 95 3.08 -12.76 21.10
C GLY A 95 3.36 -12.94 19.60
N PHE A 96 4.30 -12.17 19.06
CA PHE A 96 4.78 -12.40 17.70
C PHE A 96 5.67 -13.62 17.65
N THR A 97 5.42 -14.55 16.73
CA THR A 97 6.28 -15.74 16.56
C THR A 97 7.57 -15.44 15.82
N MET A 98 7.63 -14.30 15.13
CA MET A 98 8.78 -13.80 14.38
C MET A 98 8.62 -12.29 14.08
N PRO A 99 9.71 -11.59 13.69
CA PRO A 99 9.60 -10.24 13.15
C PRO A 99 8.66 -10.18 11.92
N ILE A 100 7.97 -9.08 11.72
CA ILE A 100 7.07 -8.88 10.59
C ILE A 100 7.90 -8.63 9.32
N ILE A 101 7.72 -9.46 8.30
CA ILE A 101 8.33 -9.28 6.97
C ILE A 101 7.46 -8.30 6.19
N ILE A 102 8.03 -7.13 5.82
CA ILE A 102 7.29 -6.08 5.13
C ILE A 102 7.19 -6.37 3.62
N TRP A 103 6.14 -5.88 2.97
CA TRP A 103 5.83 -6.10 1.56
C TRP A 103 6.98 -5.80 0.58
N GLN A 104 7.91 -4.92 0.94
CA GLN A 104 9.09 -4.58 0.13
C GLN A 104 10.22 -5.61 0.21
N ASP A 105 10.11 -6.61 1.10
CA ASP A 105 11.08 -7.68 1.26
C ASP A 105 11.05 -8.62 0.05
N LEU A 106 12.22 -8.96 -0.47
CA LEU A 106 12.35 -9.76 -1.68
C LEU A 106 12.70 -11.23 -1.41
N ARG A 107 12.85 -11.63 -0.13
CA ARG A 107 13.31 -12.99 0.23
C ARG A 107 12.40 -14.09 -0.30
N SER A 108 11.11 -13.88 -0.31
CA SER A 108 10.14 -14.88 -0.75
C SER A 108 10.02 -15.01 -2.27
N SER A 109 10.74 -14.17 -3.04
CA SER A 109 10.80 -14.31 -4.50
C SER A 109 11.41 -15.66 -4.93
N GLU A 110 12.27 -16.25 -4.11
CA GLU A 110 12.84 -17.58 -4.36
C GLU A 110 11.80 -18.71 -4.31
N MET A 111 10.65 -18.48 -3.66
CA MET A 111 9.57 -19.46 -3.54
C MET A 111 8.71 -19.59 -4.79
N ILE A 112 8.74 -18.61 -5.70
CA ILE A 112 7.85 -18.60 -6.89
C ILE A 112 7.96 -19.88 -7.73
N PRO A 113 9.15 -20.42 -8.05
CA PRO A 113 9.25 -21.68 -8.80
C PRO A 113 8.67 -22.87 -8.03
N GLU A 114 8.85 -22.90 -6.72
CA GLU A 114 8.32 -23.99 -5.87
C GLU A 114 6.79 -23.92 -5.75
N ILE A 115 6.23 -22.71 -5.60
CA ILE A 115 4.78 -22.50 -5.60
C ILE A 115 4.17 -22.95 -6.93
N LYS A 116 4.77 -22.59 -8.08
CA LYS A 116 4.31 -23.03 -9.39
C LYS A 116 4.31 -24.56 -9.50
N LYS A 117 5.41 -25.19 -9.08
CA LYS A 117 5.52 -26.64 -9.07
C LYS A 117 4.45 -27.30 -8.17
N MET A 118 4.22 -26.74 -6.97
CA MET A 118 3.19 -27.21 -6.04
C MET A 118 1.78 -27.11 -6.65
N LEU A 119 1.48 -26.00 -7.35
CA LEU A 119 0.22 -25.84 -8.06
C LEU A 119 0.08 -26.89 -9.18
N GLU A 120 1.12 -27.10 -9.99
CA GLU A 120 1.14 -28.13 -11.07
C GLU A 120 0.93 -29.53 -10.53
N GLU A 121 1.59 -29.90 -9.42
CA GLU A 121 1.43 -31.22 -8.76
C GLU A 121 0.01 -31.45 -8.25
N LYS A 122 -0.72 -30.38 -7.91
CA LYS A 122 -2.12 -30.40 -7.51
C LYS A 122 -3.10 -30.19 -8.69
N GLY A 123 -2.60 -30.17 -9.92
CA GLY A 123 -3.41 -30.01 -11.14
C GLY A 123 -3.92 -28.62 -11.42
N SER A 124 -3.26 -27.59 -10.86
CA SER A 124 -3.58 -26.17 -11.06
C SER A 124 -2.39 -25.40 -11.63
N SER A 125 -2.50 -24.08 -11.77
CA SER A 125 -1.46 -23.21 -12.31
C SER A 125 -1.49 -21.81 -11.67
N ALA A 126 -0.44 -21.02 -11.89
CA ALA A 126 -0.39 -19.64 -11.47
C ALA A 126 -1.45 -18.77 -12.17
N GLU A 127 -1.82 -19.13 -13.39
CA GLU A 127 -2.86 -18.50 -14.18
C GLU A 127 -4.25 -18.75 -13.58
N GLU A 128 -4.55 -19.99 -13.21
CA GLU A 128 -5.80 -20.35 -12.52
C GLU A 128 -5.89 -19.71 -11.14
N LEU A 129 -4.76 -19.65 -10.41
CA LEU A 129 -4.71 -18.93 -9.15
C LEU A 129 -5.09 -17.45 -9.33
N TYR A 130 -4.53 -16.77 -10.36
CA TYR A 130 -4.90 -15.41 -10.70
C TYR A 130 -6.39 -15.29 -11.05
N ASP A 131 -6.89 -16.17 -11.89
CA ASP A 131 -8.30 -16.15 -12.33
C ASP A 131 -9.25 -16.28 -11.14
N ARG A 132 -8.83 -16.93 -10.05
CA ARG A 132 -9.56 -17.01 -8.78
C ARG A 132 -9.37 -15.76 -7.92
N CYS A 133 -8.14 -15.40 -7.56
CA CYS A 133 -7.88 -14.35 -6.56
C CYS A 133 -7.67 -12.94 -7.14
N GLY A 134 -7.46 -12.80 -8.47
CA GLY A 134 -7.20 -11.50 -9.11
C GLY A 134 -5.82 -10.91 -8.82
N MET A 135 -4.92 -11.68 -8.22
CA MET A 135 -3.59 -11.21 -7.84
C MET A 135 -2.51 -12.02 -8.54
N PRO A 136 -1.66 -11.41 -9.37
CA PRO A 136 -0.54 -12.11 -9.98
C PRO A 136 0.38 -12.72 -8.92
N LEU A 137 0.89 -13.94 -9.16
CA LEU A 137 1.86 -14.56 -8.26
C LEU A 137 3.17 -13.76 -8.27
N GLY A 138 3.53 -13.19 -7.13
CA GLY A 138 4.70 -12.32 -6.96
C GLY A 138 5.44 -12.57 -5.66
N GLY A 139 6.75 -12.24 -5.64
CA GLY A 139 7.59 -12.45 -4.47
C GLY A 139 7.24 -11.58 -3.27
N VAL A 140 6.54 -10.48 -3.47
CA VAL A 140 6.11 -9.57 -2.40
C VAL A 140 4.75 -9.96 -1.79
N ASN A 141 4.09 -10.97 -2.36
CA ASN A 141 2.74 -11.35 -1.95
C ASN A 141 2.75 -12.25 -0.72
N PRO A 142 1.75 -12.12 0.18
CA PRO A 142 1.69 -12.88 1.42
C PRO A 142 1.72 -14.40 1.24
N GLN A 143 1.13 -14.95 0.15
CA GLN A 143 1.24 -16.38 -0.12
C GLN A 143 2.69 -16.84 -0.32
N SER A 144 3.52 -16.06 -0.98
CA SER A 144 4.95 -16.36 -1.14
C SER A 144 5.71 -16.21 0.17
N ASN A 145 5.35 -15.19 0.97
CA ASN A 145 5.92 -15.00 2.31
C ASN A 145 5.57 -16.17 3.24
N LEU A 146 4.33 -16.65 3.24
CA LEU A 146 3.93 -17.82 4.04
C LEU A 146 4.70 -19.08 3.63
N GLN A 147 4.88 -19.35 2.33
CA GLN A 147 5.66 -20.49 1.87
C GLN A 147 7.13 -20.36 2.31
N TRP A 148 7.69 -19.16 2.24
CA TRP A 148 9.05 -18.91 2.72
C TRP A 148 9.17 -19.16 4.24
N ILE A 149 8.22 -18.68 5.02
CA ILE A 149 8.15 -18.88 6.48
C ILE A 149 8.04 -20.37 6.81
N LYS A 150 7.11 -21.10 6.18
CA LYS A 150 6.96 -22.54 6.38
C LYS A 150 8.24 -23.32 6.11
N ARG A 151 9.00 -22.93 5.09
CA ARG A 151 10.25 -23.61 4.72
C ARG A 151 11.42 -23.24 5.62
N ASN A 152 11.59 -21.96 5.93
CA ASN A 152 12.82 -21.45 6.58
C ASN A 152 12.65 -21.20 8.08
N MET A 153 11.41 -21.04 8.54
CA MET A 153 11.03 -20.78 9.93
C MET A 153 9.83 -21.63 10.36
N PRO A 154 9.87 -22.96 10.19
CA PRO A 154 8.70 -23.84 10.41
C PRO A 154 8.12 -23.70 11.82
N GLU A 155 8.97 -23.56 12.84
CA GLU A 155 8.52 -23.36 14.22
C GLU A 155 7.69 -22.10 14.39
N ALA A 156 8.03 -20.99 13.67
CA ALA A 156 7.25 -19.76 13.71
C ALA A 156 5.85 -19.97 13.14
N TYR A 157 5.72 -20.73 12.04
CA TYR A 157 4.43 -21.04 11.44
C TYR A 157 3.62 -22.03 12.30
N GLU A 158 4.26 -23.07 12.86
CA GLU A 158 3.61 -24.08 13.69
C GLU A 158 3.08 -23.47 15.00
N ASN A 159 3.85 -22.63 15.66
CA ASN A 159 3.48 -21.95 16.89
C ASN A 159 2.43 -20.85 16.68
N ALA A 160 2.26 -20.36 15.46
CA ALA A 160 1.24 -19.37 15.16
C ALA A 160 -0.16 -19.99 15.28
N THR A 161 -1.01 -19.36 16.07
CA THR A 161 -2.45 -19.63 16.15
C THR A 161 -3.28 -18.68 15.34
N THR A 162 -2.74 -17.47 15.05
CA THR A 162 -3.40 -16.46 14.25
C THR A 162 -2.43 -15.83 13.26
N ILE A 163 -2.86 -15.74 12.01
CA ILE A 163 -2.19 -15.02 10.92
C ILE A 163 -3.14 -13.90 10.50
N HIS A 164 -2.68 -12.68 10.58
CA HIS A 164 -3.46 -11.50 10.23
C HIS A 164 -2.64 -10.50 9.41
N THR A 165 -3.32 -9.61 8.67
CA THR A 165 -2.68 -8.48 7.98
C THR A 165 -2.38 -7.34 8.95
N MET A 166 -1.84 -6.25 8.43
CA MET A 166 -1.61 -5.05 9.26
C MET A 166 -2.91 -4.44 9.77
N MET A 167 -4.03 -4.70 9.14
CA MET A 167 -5.35 -4.30 9.61
C MET A 167 -5.68 -4.91 10.98
N GLY A 168 -5.49 -6.22 11.13
CA GLY A 168 -5.66 -6.92 12.40
C GLY A 168 -4.74 -6.39 13.48
N LEU A 169 -3.48 -6.05 13.13
CA LEU A 169 -2.54 -5.47 14.08
C LEU A 169 -3.02 -4.11 14.61
N VAL A 170 -3.36 -3.18 13.70
CA VAL A 170 -3.73 -1.80 14.09
C VAL A 170 -5.03 -1.79 14.88
N THR A 171 -6.06 -2.51 14.40
CA THR A 171 -7.36 -2.51 15.09
C THR A 171 -7.27 -3.14 16.48
N LYS A 172 -6.49 -4.22 16.61
CA LYS A 172 -6.25 -4.86 17.90
C LYS A 172 -5.45 -3.97 18.87
N ALA A 173 -4.48 -3.21 18.34
CA ALA A 173 -3.72 -2.25 19.15
C ALA A 173 -4.61 -1.19 19.82
N PHE A 174 -5.74 -0.81 19.21
CA PHE A 174 -6.72 0.11 19.79
C PHE A 174 -7.72 -0.58 20.75
N GLY A 175 -7.85 -1.89 20.75
CA GLY A 175 -8.75 -2.64 21.63
C GLY A 175 -9.90 -3.34 20.91
N ALA A 176 -9.76 -3.66 19.60
CA ALA A 176 -10.73 -4.54 18.92
C ALA A 176 -10.86 -5.88 19.67
N ASP A 177 -12.04 -6.48 19.59
CA ASP A 177 -12.36 -7.70 20.33
C ASP A 177 -11.42 -8.87 19.97
N ASP A 178 -11.04 -8.96 18.71
CA ASP A 178 -10.11 -9.96 18.17
C ASP A 178 -9.23 -9.35 17.07
N TYR A 179 -8.30 -10.13 16.49
CA TYR A 179 -7.62 -9.80 15.25
C TYR A 179 -8.62 -9.99 14.10
N TYR A 180 -8.94 -8.92 13.40
CA TYR A 180 -9.83 -8.95 12.24
C TYR A 180 -9.11 -8.43 11.01
N ASP A 181 -9.31 -9.10 9.88
CA ASP A 181 -8.88 -8.62 8.58
C ASP A 181 -10.08 -8.15 7.75
N ASP A 182 -9.82 -7.39 6.72
CA ASP A 182 -10.80 -6.97 5.74
C ASP A 182 -10.50 -7.58 4.36
N TYR A 183 -11.51 -7.67 3.52
CA TYR A 183 -11.37 -8.27 2.20
C TYR A 183 -10.66 -7.38 1.18
N THR A 184 -10.32 -6.14 1.50
CA THR A 184 -9.56 -5.27 0.60
C THR A 184 -8.05 -5.52 0.71
N ASP A 185 -7.58 -6.05 1.84
CA ASP A 185 -6.18 -6.37 2.11
C ASP A 185 -5.85 -7.87 2.00
N THR A 186 -6.85 -8.75 1.91
CA THR A 186 -6.64 -10.20 1.82
C THR A 186 -6.96 -10.85 0.45
N PRO A 187 -6.85 -10.16 -0.70
CA PRO A 187 -7.27 -10.69 -2.00
C PRO A 187 -6.52 -11.96 -2.42
N TRP A 188 -5.32 -12.15 -1.93
CA TRP A 188 -4.43 -13.27 -2.24
C TRP A 188 -4.91 -14.65 -1.74
N LEU A 189 -5.93 -14.68 -0.88
CA LEU A 189 -6.59 -15.91 -0.38
C LEU A 189 -8.11 -15.87 -0.56
N GLN A 190 -8.65 -14.92 -1.29
CA GLN A 190 -10.10 -14.77 -1.40
C GLN A 190 -10.65 -15.41 -2.65
N LEU A 191 -11.83 -16.01 -2.48
CA LEU A 191 -12.76 -16.18 -3.57
C LEU A 191 -13.16 -14.82 -4.11
N ASN A 192 -12.89 -14.61 -5.36
CA ASN A 192 -13.34 -13.44 -6.07
C ASN A 192 -14.84 -13.57 -6.43
N GLY A 193 -15.64 -13.59 -5.40
CA GLY A 193 -17.08 -13.61 -5.47
C GLY A 193 -17.69 -12.48 -4.64
N PRO A 194 -19.00 -12.27 -4.73
CA PRO A 194 -19.68 -11.20 -3.99
C PRO A 194 -19.61 -11.36 -2.47
N ASP A 195 -19.23 -12.53 -1.98
CA ASP A 195 -19.20 -12.84 -0.56
C ASP A 195 -17.89 -12.47 0.14
N PHE A 196 -16.82 -12.16 -0.62
CA PHE A 196 -15.51 -11.78 -0.08
C PHE A 196 -15.04 -12.65 1.09
N GLN A 197 -15.06 -13.97 0.89
CA GLN A 197 -14.62 -14.95 1.88
C GLN A 197 -13.27 -15.56 1.49
N TYR A 198 -12.54 -16.11 2.44
CA TYR A 198 -11.38 -16.93 2.12
C TYR A 198 -11.80 -18.10 1.22
N ASP A 199 -10.98 -18.40 0.22
CA ASP A 199 -11.19 -19.53 -0.68
C ASP A 199 -10.53 -20.79 -0.10
N PRO A 200 -11.29 -21.78 0.37
CA PRO A 200 -10.72 -23.01 0.91
C PRO A 200 -9.87 -23.78 -0.11
N GLU A 201 -10.20 -23.69 -1.39
CA GLU A 201 -9.43 -24.35 -2.45
C GLU A 201 -8.08 -23.66 -2.69
N ILE A 202 -8.03 -22.32 -2.67
CA ILE A 202 -6.74 -21.60 -2.69
C ILE A 202 -5.91 -21.96 -1.47
N CYS A 203 -6.50 -22.01 -0.29
CA CYS A 203 -5.81 -22.39 0.94
C CYS A 203 -5.24 -23.81 0.84
N ASP A 204 -6.02 -24.77 0.30
CA ASP A 204 -5.56 -26.14 0.09
C ASP A 204 -4.46 -26.23 -0.97
N LEU A 205 -4.61 -25.54 -2.12
CA LEU A 205 -3.59 -25.47 -3.17
C LEU A 205 -2.26 -24.94 -2.63
N LEU A 206 -2.30 -23.95 -1.76
CA LEU A 206 -1.11 -23.31 -1.15
C LEU A 206 -0.73 -23.93 0.20
N GLU A 207 -1.41 -24.99 0.65
CA GLU A 207 -1.20 -25.66 1.94
C GLU A 207 -1.22 -24.69 3.13
N ILE A 208 -2.14 -23.75 3.13
CA ILE A 208 -2.34 -22.78 4.19
C ILE A 208 -3.49 -23.26 5.08
N ASP A 209 -3.25 -23.35 6.39
CA ASP A 209 -4.32 -23.69 7.33
C ASP A 209 -5.28 -22.50 7.49
N ILE A 210 -6.46 -22.61 6.89
CA ILE A 210 -7.50 -21.59 6.92
C ILE A 210 -7.94 -21.24 8.36
N ASN A 211 -7.81 -22.18 9.32
CA ASN A 211 -8.19 -21.94 10.71
C ASN A 211 -7.21 -21.02 11.45
N LYS A 212 -6.03 -20.79 10.89
CA LYS A 212 -5.08 -19.81 11.41
C LYS A 212 -5.33 -18.40 10.91
N LEU A 213 -6.14 -18.21 9.86
CA LEU A 213 -6.40 -16.89 9.29
C LEU A 213 -7.37 -16.09 10.17
N ALA A 214 -7.07 -14.83 10.37
CA ALA A 214 -7.96 -13.92 11.10
C ALA A 214 -9.33 -13.81 10.40
N PRO A 215 -10.44 -13.77 11.14
CA PRO A 215 -11.76 -13.67 10.53
C PRO A 215 -11.95 -12.35 9.80
N LEU A 216 -12.60 -12.41 8.62
CA LEU A 216 -12.88 -11.24 7.81
C LEU A 216 -14.07 -10.44 8.35
N ARG A 217 -13.94 -9.12 8.31
CA ARG A 217 -15.01 -8.15 8.60
C ARG A 217 -15.20 -7.20 7.43
N LYS A 218 -16.40 -6.67 7.30
CA LYS A 218 -16.68 -5.68 6.27
C LYS A 218 -16.19 -4.30 6.70
N PRO A 219 -15.55 -3.53 5.82
CA PRO A 219 -15.26 -2.13 6.08
C PRO A 219 -16.52 -1.38 6.54
N GLY A 220 -16.36 -0.54 7.55
CA GLY A 220 -17.46 0.21 8.18
C GLY A 220 -18.16 -0.51 9.33
N GLU A 221 -17.90 -1.80 9.60
CA GLU A 221 -18.42 -2.49 10.77
C GLU A 221 -17.72 -2.02 12.05
N VAL A 222 -18.48 -1.93 13.14
CA VAL A 222 -17.90 -1.75 14.48
C VAL A 222 -17.33 -3.07 14.95
N ILE A 223 -16.03 -3.11 15.26
CA ILE A 223 -15.27 -4.34 15.58
C ILE A 223 -14.71 -4.33 17.00
N GLY A 224 -15.10 -3.37 17.81
CA GLY A 224 -14.66 -3.19 19.19
C GLY A 224 -14.72 -1.74 19.59
N ALA A 225 -14.05 -1.42 20.67
CA ALA A 225 -13.96 -0.08 21.22
C ALA A 225 -12.58 0.17 21.84
N VAL A 226 -12.16 1.42 21.87
CA VAL A 226 -10.91 1.86 22.50
C VAL A 226 -10.89 1.38 23.95
N SER A 227 -9.85 0.62 24.33
CA SER A 227 -9.68 0.09 25.69
C SER A 227 -9.32 1.18 26.69
N GLU A 228 -9.48 0.90 27.99
CA GLU A 228 -9.09 1.85 29.06
C GLU A 228 -7.58 2.14 29.01
N GLU A 229 -6.75 1.14 28.80
CA GLU A 229 -5.29 1.27 28.69
C GLU A 229 -4.89 2.18 27.53
N VAL A 230 -5.47 1.96 26.36
CA VAL A 230 -5.21 2.78 25.15
C VAL A 230 -5.72 4.21 25.36
N ALA A 231 -6.86 4.38 26.00
CA ALA A 231 -7.40 5.70 26.32
C ALA A 231 -6.47 6.49 27.26
N GLU A 232 -5.96 5.84 28.31
CA GLU A 232 -4.99 6.46 29.23
C GLU A 232 -3.70 6.89 28.50
N PHE A 233 -3.20 6.08 27.59
CA PHE A 233 -1.97 6.37 26.85
C PHE A 233 -2.16 7.45 25.78
N THR A 234 -3.23 7.37 24.99
CA THR A 234 -3.44 8.22 23.81
C THR A 234 -4.19 9.51 24.08
N GLY A 235 -4.96 9.58 25.17
CA GLY A 235 -5.90 10.66 25.46
C GLY A 235 -7.25 10.52 24.76
N LEU A 236 -7.47 9.44 23.99
CA LEU A 236 -8.80 9.10 23.50
C LEU A 236 -9.76 8.76 24.62
N THR A 237 -11.05 8.80 24.38
CA THR A 237 -12.05 8.34 25.35
C THR A 237 -12.24 6.84 25.24
N ALA A 238 -12.13 6.11 26.36
CA ALA A 238 -12.44 4.69 26.43
C ALA A 238 -13.88 4.44 25.94
N GLY A 239 -14.09 3.35 25.21
CA GLY A 239 -15.37 3.03 24.60
C GLY A 239 -15.65 3.75 23.27
N THR A 240 -14.72 4.56 22.76
CA THR A 240 -14.83 5.10 21.39
C THR A 240 -14.86 3.93 20.39
N PRO A 241 -15.86 3.85 19.49
CA PRO A 241 -15.98 2.75 18.53
C PRO A 241 -14.76 2.64 17.62
N ILE A 242 -14.27 1.40 17.41
CA ILE A 242 -13.29 1.05 16.40
C ILE A 242 -14.05 0.53 15.19
N ILE A 243 -13.83 1.17 14.05
CA ILE A 243 -14.51 0.87 12.79
C ILE A 243 -13.53 0.16 11.87
N MET A 244 -13.95 -0.98 11.32
CA MET A 244 -13.17 -1.71 10.32
C MET A 244 -12.81 -0.82 9.14
N GLY A 245 -11.54 -0.73 8.86
CA GLY A 245 -10.99 0.11 7.80
C GLY A 245 -10.76 -0.65 6.50
N VAL A 246 -9.76 -0.21 5.73
CA VAL A 246 -9.43 -0.75 4.40
C VAL A 246 -7.92 -0.64 4.15
N GLY A 247 -7.43 -1.32 3.10
CA GLY A 247 -6.06 -1.07 2.62
C GLY A 247 -5.84 0.38 2.18
N ASP A 248 -4.60 0.87 2.32
CA ASP A 248 -4.18 2.25 2.06
C ASP A 248 -4.60 2.79 0.69
N GLN A 249 -4.49 1.95 -0.36
CA GLN A 249 -4.84 2.38 -1.72
C GLN A 249 -6.35 2.51 -1.92
N GLN A 250 -7.15 1.65 -1.29
CA GLN A 250 -8.61 1.78 -1.29
C GLN A 250 -9.06 3.01 -0.51
N ALA A 251 -8.41 3.29 0.63
CA ALA A 251 -8.63 4.52 1.40
C ALA A 251 -8.30 5.76 0.56
N GLY A 252 -7.14 5.75 -0.12
CA GLY A 252 -6.72 6.81 -1.04
C GLY A 252 -7.70 7.04 -2.19
N CYS A 253 -8.18 5.97 -2.83
CA CYS A 253 -9.21 6.04 -3.87
C CYS A 253 -10.48 6.73 -3.36
N VAL A 254 -11.02 6.29 -2.22
CA VAL A 254 -12.22 6.89 -1.63
C VAL A 254 -11.98 8.35 -1.25
N GLY A 255 -10.84 8.63 -0.59
CA GLY A 255 -10.46 9.99 -0.18
C GLY A 255 -10.30 10.97 -1.35
N CYS A 256 -9.86 10.48 -2.51
CA CYS A 256 -9.81 11.25 -3.76
C CYS A 256 -11.17 11.33 -4.49
N GLY A 257 -12.21 10.67 -3.97
CA GLY A 257 -13.54 10.63 -4.58
C GLY A 257 -13.63 9.74 -5.82
N CYS A 258 -12.73 8.75 -5.97
CA CYS A 258 -12.78 7.75 -7.05
C CYS A 258 -13.80 6.67 -6.70
N VAL A 259 -15.08 7.02 -6.76
CA VAL A 259 -16.21 6.20 -6.28
C VAL A 259 -17.13 5.73 -7.40
N ARG A 260 -16.78 5.97 -8.66
CA ARG A 260 -17.55 5.55 -9.85
C ARG A 260 -16.64 5.06 -10.96
N GLU A 261 -17.19 4.29 -11.90
CA GLU A 261 -16.50 3.88 -13.13
C GLU A 261 -16.09 5.09 -13.98
N GLY A 262 -14.97 4.97 -14.69
CA GLY A 262 -14.39 6.00 -15.54
C GLY A 262 -13.68 7.13 -14.79
N LEU A 263 -13.57 7.05 -13.47
CA LEU A 263 -12.82 7.98 -12.65
C LEU A 263 -11.56 7.28 -12.12
N GLY A 264 -10.46 7.49 -12.81
CA GLY A 264 -9.18 6.90 -12.48
C GLY A 264 -8.51 7.59 -11.27
N TYR A 265 -7.68 6.84 -10.59
CA TYR A 265 -6.83 7.27 -9.48
C TYR A 265 -5.38 6.99 -9.84
N ALA A 266 -4.48 7.92 -9.56
CA ALA A 266 -3.04 7.70 -9.63
C ALA A 266 -2.36 8.29 -8.40
N CYS A 267 -1.69 7.44 -7.64
CA CYS A 267 -0.87 7.81 -6.48
C CYS A 267 0.60 7.72 -6.84
N GLY A 268 1.31 8.84 -6.75
CA GLY A 268 2.76 8.91 -6.93
C GLY A 268 3.47 9.15 -5.60
N GLY A 269 3.63 8.06 -4.85
CA GLY A 269 4.47 7.99 -3.65
C GLY A 269 5.86 7.46 -3.96
N THR A 270 6.46 6.68 -3.07
CA THR A 270 7.69 5.90 -3.34
C THR A 270 7.49 4.97 -4.51
N ALA A 271 6.46 4.15 -4.46
CA ALA A 271 5.90 3.38 -5.57
C ALA A 271 4.82 4.18 -6.32
N GLY A 272 4.40 3.70 -7.48
CA GLY A 272 3.27 4.22 -8.23
C GLY A 272 2.10 3.25 -8.20
N ILE A 273 0.90 3.76 -7.96
CA ILE A 273 -0.33 2.97 -8.03
C ILE A 273 -1.32 3.70 -8.94
N THR A 274 -1.96 2.94 -9.81
CA THR A 274 -3.14 3.41 -10.54
C THR A 274 -4.31 2.51 -10.20
N ALA A 275 -5.51 3.08 -10.10
CA ALA A 275 -6.70 2.29 -9.78
C ALA A 275 -7.95 2.84 -10.47
N ASP A 276 -8.91 1.98 -10.73
CA ASP A 276 -10.24 2.31 -11.23
C ASP A 276 -11.29 1.44 -10.56
N LYS A 277 -12.41 2.04 -10.19
CA LYS A 277 -13.54 1.33 -9.63
C LYS A 277 -14.37 0.67 -10.71
N SER A 278 -14.76 -0.59 -10.48
CA SER A 278 -15.72 -1.31 -11.30
C SER A 278 -16.81 -1.95 -10.45
N PHE A 279 -18.07 -1.87 -10.91
CA PHE A 279 -19.18 -2.59 -10.28
C PHE A 279 -19.31 -4.05 -10.78
N LYS A 280 -18.40 -4.45 -11.67
CA LYS A 280 -18.30 -5.81 -12.17
C LYS A 280 -16.93 -6.39 -11.78
N LEU A 281 -16.93 -7.67 -11.42
CA LEU A 281 -15.69 -8.40 -11.27
C LEU A 281 -14.98 -8.49 -12.62
N LEU A 282 -13.87 -7.78 -12.75
CA LEU A 282 -13.02 -7.82 -13.93
C LEU A 282 -11.88 -8.82 -13.72
N ARG A 283 -11.31 -9.30 -14.82
CA ARG A 283 -10.04 -10.01 -14.86
C ARG A 283 -9.28 -9.56 -16.11
N ASP A 284 -8.06 -9.08 -15.93
CA ASP A 284 -7.18 -8.79 -17.06
C ASP A 284 -6.81 -10.11 -17.76
N PRO A 285 -7.22 -10.33 -19.03
CA PRO A 285 -6.88 -11.56 -19.75
C PRO A 285 -5.38 -11.80 -19.87
N SER A 286 -4.58 -10.74 -19.80
CA SER A 286 -3.11 -10.80 -19.81
C SER A 286 -2.51 -10.91 -18.41
N ARG A 287 -3.32 -10.89 -17.36
CA ARG A 287 -2.93 -11.05 -15.94
C ARG A 287 -1.87 -10.06 -15.45
N ARG A 288 -1.90 -8.83 -15.96
CA ARG A 288 -0.95 -7.75 -15.65
C ARG A 288 -1.39 -6.90 -14.46
N CYS A 289 -2.72 -6.76 -14.27
CA CYS A 289 -3.33 -5.90 -13.27
C CYS A 289 -3.81 -6.70 -12.07
N TYR A 290 -3.83 -6.05 -10.90
CA TYR A 290 -4.42 -6.58 -9.69
C TYR A 290 -5.92 -6.27 -9.66
N VAL A 291 -6.73 -7.17 -9.10
CA VAL A 291 -8.17 -6.96 -8.92
C VAL A 291 -8.54 -7.23 -7.48
N LEU A 292 -9.04 -6.22 -6.79
CA LEU A 292 -9.22 -6.19 -5.35
C LEU A 292 -10.63 -5.71 -5.00
N GLY A 293 -11.08 -6.00 -3.77
CA GLY A 293 -12.36 -5.48 -3.28
C GLY A 293 -12.28 -3.98 -2.93
N THR A 294 -13.44 -3.33 -2.91
CA THR A 294 -13.62 -1.96 -2.42
C THR A 294 -14.49 -1.93 -1.16
N PRO A 295 -14.45 -0.85 -0.35
CA PRO A 295 -15.21 -0.77 0.90
C PRO A 295 -16.72 -0.99 0.75
N ASP A 296 -17.29 -0.68 -0.40
CA ASP A 296 -18.72 -0.79 -0.68
C ASP A 296 -19.10 -2.08 -1.44
N GLY A 297 -18.20 -3.06 -1.47
CA GLY A 297 -18.47 -4.36 -2.09
C GLY A 297 -18.39 -4.38 -3.61
N ALA A 298 -17.84 -3.34 -4.22
CA ALA A 298 -17.45 -3.33 -5.63
C ALA A 298 -15.98 -3.80 -5.79
N TRP A 299 -15.41 -3.55 -6.95
CA TRP A 299 -14.04 -3.97 -7.30
C TRP A 299 -13.20 -2.77 -7.69
N VAL A 300 -11.89 -2.92 -7.54
CA VAL A 300 -10.89 -2.03 -8.11
C VAL A 300 -9.92 -2.84 -8.94
N MET A 301 -9.59 -2.36 -10.14
CA MET A 301 -8.46 -2.85 -10.90
C MET A 301 -7.29 -1.91 -10.65
N GLU A 302 -6.13 -2.47 -10.33
CA GLU A 302 -4.93 -1.70 -10.01
C GLU A 302 -3.76 -2.04 -10.91
N GLY A 303 -3.00 -1.00 -11.29
CA GLY A 303 -1.65 -1.10 -11.80
C GLY A 303 -0.63 -0.68 -10.74
N VAL A 304 0.51 -1.35 -10.70
CA VAL A 304 1.56 -1.15 -9.71
C VAL A 304 2.91 -0.90 -10.39
N ALA A 305 3.64 0.11 -9.92
CA ALA A 305 5.03 0.39 -10.28
C ALA A 305 5.90 0.46 -9.02
N ASN A 306 7.01 -0.29 -8.99
CA ASN A 306 7.90 -0.34 -7.82
C ASN A 306 8.68 0.96 -7.58
N ALA A 307 8.86 1.78 -8.61
CA ALA A 307 9.59 3.03 -8.52
C ALA A 307 8.86 4.14 -9.28
N SER A 308 8.33 5.11 -8.56
CA SER A 308 7.67 6.30 -9.07
C SER A 308 8.37 7.54 -8.50
N GLY A 309 7.90 8.07 -7.40
CA GLY A 309 8.58 9.17 -6.71
C GLY A 309 9.99 8.82 -6.23
N SER A 310 10.24 7.55 -5.89
CA SER A 310 11.58 7.08 -5.56
C SER A 310 12.56 7.21 -6.73
N ALA A 311 12.11 7.03 -7.98
CA ALA A 311 12.97 7.23 -9.14
C ALA A 311 13.39 8.69 -9.30
N PHE A 312 12.47 9.64 -9.10
CA PHE A 312 12.81 11.06 -9.15
C PHE A 312 13.64 11.50 -7.92
N LYS A 313 13.34 10.94 -6.74
CA LYS A 313 14.15 11.16 -5.53
C LYS A 313 15.58 10.70 -5.74
N TRP A 314 15.79 9.46 -6.23
CA TRP A 314 17.11 8.93 -6.57
C TRP A 314 17.85 9.83 -7.55
N PHE A 315 17.20 10.23 -8.64
CA PHE A 315 17.81 11.12 -9.62
C PHE A 315 18.24 12.46 -9.00
N LYS A 316 17.40 13.05 -8.15
CA LYS A 316 17.70 14.27 -7.42
C LYS A 316 18.93 14.09 -6.52
N GLU A 317 19.01 13.01 -5.78
CA GLU A 317 20.07 12.75 -4.80
C GLU A 317 21.41 12.46 -5.48
N GLU A 318 21.41 11.68 -6.55
CA GLU A 318 22.64 11.27 -7.22
C GLU A 318 23.17 12.31 -8.23
N PHE A 319 22.28 13.05 -8.90
CA PHE A 319 22.68 13.92 -10.03
C PHE A 319 22.39 15.40 -9.83
N CYS A 320 21.68 15.82 -8.76
CA CYS A 320 21.24 17.20 -8.59
C CYS A 320 21.74 17.87 -7.30
N ASN A 321 22.89 17.50 -6.76
CA ASN A 321 23.44 18.03 -5.50
C ASN A 321 23.56 19.56 -5.49
N SER A 322 24.07 20.18 -6.56
CA SER A 322 24.18 21.64 -6.67
C SER A 322 22.81 22.34 -6.70
N ALA A 323 21.79 21.71 -7.26
CA ALA A 323 20.43 22.24 -7.23
C ALA A 323 19.84 22.17 -5.82
N ASN A 324 20.15 21.10 -5.08
CA ASN A 324 19.73 20.95 -3.69
C ASN A 324 20.34 22.04 -2.79
N GLU A 325 21.65 22.27 -2.89
CA GLU A 325 22.33 23.35 -2.16
C GLU A 325 21.74 24.73 -2.49
N THR A 326 21.46 24.98 -3.77
CA THR A 326 20.84 26.23 -4.23
C THR A 326 19.45 26.42 -3.66
N ALA A 327 18.62 25.37 -3.69
CA ALA A 327 17.24 25.37 -3.16
C ALA A 327 17.22 25.67 -1.65
N ILE A 328 18.14 25.07 -0.89
CA ILE A 328 18.31 25.35 0.54
C ILE A 328 18.62 26.83 0.76
N GLY A 329 19.56 27.39 -0.01
CA GLY A 329 19.94 28.83 0.06
C GLY A 329 18.78 29.77 -0.26
N LEU A 330 17.88 29.36 -1.16
CA LEU A 330 16.70 30.12 -1.58
C LEU A 330 15.47 29.86 -0.71
N LYS A 331 15.52 28.90 0.23
CA LYS A 331 14.37 28.41 1.03
C LYS A 331 13.22 27.93 0.15
N GLU A 332 13.54 27.24 -0.93
CA GLU A 332 12.61 26.69 -1.92
C GLU A 332 12.66 25.17 -1.91
N SER A 333 11.58 24.49 -2.34
CA SER A 333 11.61 23.06 -2.61
C SER A 333 12.53 22.77 -3.80
N VAL A 334 13.47 21.85 -3.63
CA VAL A 334 14.33 21.37 -4.73
C VAL A 334 13.51 20.74 -5.86
N TYR A 335 12.40 20.11 -5.54
CA TYR A 335 11.50 19.51 -6.55
C TYR A 335 10.85 20.57 -7.42
N ASP A 336 10.35 21.67 -6.82
CA ASP A 336 9.77 22.80 -7.57
C ASP A 336 10.81 23.49 -8.43
N MET A 337 12.04 23.64 -7.91
CA MET A 337 13.17 24.18 -8.69
C MET A 337 13.48 23.31 -9.90
N LEU A 338 13.58 21.97 -9.72
CA LEU A 338 13.89 21.04 -10.81
C LEU A 338 12.76 21.00 -11.85
N THR A 339 11.50 21.02 -11.42
CA THR A 339 10.32 21.08 -12.32
C THR A 339 10.38 22.36 -13.15
N ARG A 340 10.59 23.51 -12.52
CA ARG A 340 10.69 24.81 -13.21
C ARG A 340 11.88 24.86 -14.18
N ILE A 341 13.03 24.27 -13.83
CA ILE A 341 14.19 24.17 -14.72
C ILE A 341 13.88 23.30 -15.93
N ALA A 342 13.25 22.13 -15.71
CA ALA A 342 12.84 21.24 -16.78
C ALA A 342 11.85 21.91 -17.74
N ASP A 343 10.85 22.61 -17.21
CA ASP A 343 9.85 23.30 -18.03
C ASP A 343 10.44 24.42 -18.89
N ARG A 344 11.33 25.24 -18.33
CA ARG A 344 11.94 26.41 -19.04
C ARG A 344 13.04 26.04 -20.00
N SER A 345 13.78 24.97 -19.74
CA SER A 345 15.06 24.69 -20.42
C SER A 345 15.07 23.41 -21.25
N SER A 346 14.00 22.59 -21.19
CA SER A 346 13.85 21.39 -22.01
C SER A 346 12.46 21.34 -22.65
N ARG A 347 12.38 20.88 -23.89
CA ARG A 347 11.09 20.71 -24.58
C ARG A 347 10.38 19.46 -24.11
N ALA A 348 9.06 19.42 -24.26
CA ALA A 348 8.28 18.21 -24.11
C ALA A 348 8.85 17.06 -24.95
N GLY A 349 8.98 15.87 -24.37
CA GLY A 349 9.71 14.75 -24.96
C GLY A 349 11.21 14.81 -24.74
N ALA A 350 11.70 15.69 -23.84
CA ALA A 350 13.10 15.78 -23.41
C ALA A 350 14.12 15.71 -24.59
N ASN A 351 13.79 16.32 -25.72
CA ASN A 351 14.55 16.28 -26.96
C ASN A 351 14.85 14.85 -27.50
N GLY A 352 13.96 13.88 -27.23
CA GLY A 352 14.09 12.48 -27.63
C GLY A 352 14.83 11.59 -26.63
N LEU A 353 15.10 12.09 -25.44
CA LEU A 353 15.63 11.32 -24.33
C LEU A 353 14.47 10.68 -23.54
N PHE A 354 14.45 9.36 -23.40
CA PHE A 354 13.48 8.63 -22.62
C PHE A 354 14.12 8.00 -21.39
N PHE A 355 13.35 7.91 -20.31
CA PHE A 355 13.73 7.21 -19.09
C PHE A 355 12.74 6.09 -18.78
N LEU A 356 13.23 4.89 -18.56
CA LEU A 356 12.48 3.77 -18.01
C LEU A 356 12.73 3.71 -16.50
N PRO A 357 11.71 3.90 -15.63
CA PRO A 357 11.92 4.07 -14.20
C PRO A 357 12.10 2.75 -13.43
N TYR A 358 12.51 1.67 -14.07
CA TYR A 358 12.55 0.31 -13.51
C TYR A 358 13.72 0.07 -12.55
N LEU A 359 13.99 1.00 -11.64
CA LEU A 359 15.09 0.92 -10.66
C LEU A 359 14.96 -0.29 -9.74
N ALA A 360 13.75 -0.76 -9.47
CA ALA A 360 13.42 -1.91 -8.64
C ALA A 360 12.65 -3.00 -9.42
N GLY A 361 12.93 -3.13 -10.73
CA GLY A 361 12.16 -4.01 -11.61
C GLY A 361 10.89 -3.36 -12.14
N ALA A 362 10.21 -4.02 -13.09
CA ALA A 362 8.92 -3.62 -13.64
C ALA A 362 7.81 -4.55 -13.11
N VAL A 363 6.63 -3.98 -12.84
CA VAL A 363 5.43 -4.73 -12.43
C VAL A 363 4.37 -4.59 -13.51
N THR A 364 3.40 -3.72 -13.38
CA THR A 364 2.36 -3.50 -14.41
C THR A 364 2.87 -2.55 -15.49
N PRO A 365 2.71 -2.86 -16.78
CA PRO A 365 2.13 -4.08 -17.34
C PRO A 365 3.15 -5.21 -17.63
N ASN A 366 4.44 -4.99 -17.45
CA ASN A 366 5.49 -5.84 -18.03
C ASN A 366 5.96 -6.99 -17.13
N GLN A 367 5.70 -6.96 -15.82
CA GLN A 367 6.05 -7.98 -14.82
C GLN A 367 7.46 -8.60 -15.01
N ASN A 368 8.47 -7.75 -15.07
CA ASN A 368 9.85 -8.17 -15.21
C ASN A 368 10.70 -7.73 -14.00
N PRO A 369 10.97 -8.61 -13.04
CA PRO A 369 11.77 -8.26 -11.86
C PRO A 369 13.25 -7.97 -12.20
N ASN A 370 13.70 -8.38 -13.39
CA ASN A 370 15.05 -8.13 -13.87
C ASN A 370 15.20 -6.85 -14.70
N ALA A 371 14.10 -6.14 -14.98
CA ALA A 371 14.18 -4.84 -15.63
C ALA A 371 14.98 -3.85 -14.76
N ARG A 372 15.71 -2.95 -15.40
CA ARG A 372 16.51 -1.92 -14.73
C ARG A 372 16.27 -0.55 -15.33
N GLY A 373 16.43 0.49 -14.51
CA GLY A 373 16.33 1.89 -14.96
C GLY A 373 17.28 2.15 -16.12
N THR A 374 16.78 2.81 -17.17
CA THR A 374 17.54 3.00 -18.40
C THR A 374 17.19 4.34 -19.06
N TYR A 375 18.19 5.09 -19.48
CA TYR A 375 18.03 6.22 -20.41
C TYR A 375 18.29 5.78 -21.85
N ILE A 376 17.37 6.11 -22.75
CA ILE A 376 17.42 5.73 -24.17
C ILE A 376 17.39 7.01 -25.02
N GLY A 377 18.16 7.03 -26.11
CA GLY A 377 18.18 8.17 -27.05
C GLY A 377 19.20 9.26 -26.74
N MET A 378 20.17 9.01 -25.84
CA MET A 378 21.21 9.98 -25.50
C MET A 378 22.06 10.39 -26.70
N THR A 379 22.31 11.71 -26.79
CA THR A 379 23.26 12.31 -27.73
C THR A 379 24.12 13.35 -27.01
N VAL A 380 25.19 13.82 -27.65
CA VAL A 380 26.06 14.89 -27.11
C VAL A 380 25.32 16.22 -26.94
N GLY A 381 24.16 16.41 -27.55
CA GLY A 381 23.35 17.62 -27.44
C GLY A 381 22.45 17.65 -26.18
N HIS A 382 22.28 16.53 -25.47
CA HIS A 382 21.46 16.53 -24.26
C HIS A 382 22.17 17.16 -23.07
N THR A 383 21.41 17.91 -22.32
CA THR A 383 21.87 18.60 -21.11
C THR A 383 21.25 18.00 -19.86
N LYS A 384 21.75 18.37 -18.68
CA LYS A 384 21.20 17.95 -17.39
C LYS A 384 19.69 18.21 -17.28
N THR A 385 19.20 19.30 -17.86
CA THR A 385 17.77 19.66 -17.84
C THR A 385 16.91 18.68 -18.64
N ASP A 386 17.45 18.09 -19.72
CA ASP A 386 16.78 17.05 -20.49
C ASP A 386 16.66 15.76 -19.68
N PHE A 387 17.68 15.42 -18.89
CA PHE A 387 17.62 14.27 -17.97
C PHE A 387 16.61 14.47 -16.85
N VAL A 388 16.53 15.67 -16.25
CA VAL A 388 15.49 16.00 -15.26
C VAL A 388 14.11 15.76 -15.87
N ARG A 389 13.87 16.34 -17.07
CA ARG A 389 12.59 16.20 -17.76
C ARG A 389 12.29 14.76 -18.15
N ALA A 390 13.24 14.05 -18.73
CA ALA A 390 13.10 12.65 -19.12
C ALA A 390 12.74 11.75 -17.92
N THR A 391 13.33 12.02 -16.75
CA THR A 391 13.01 11.29 -15.52
C THR A 391 11.55 11.52 -15.09
N MET A 392 11.10 12.76 -15.10
CA MET A 392 9.70 13.11 -14.76
C MET A 392 8.72 12.50 -15.77
N GLU A 393 8.99 12.67 -17.08
CA GLU A 393 8.15 12.13 -18.15
C GLU A 393 8.14 10.59 -18.13
N GLY A 394 9.26 9.95 -17.84
CA GLY A 394 9.35 8.49 -17.71
C GLY A 394 8.45 7.93 -16.62
N VAL A 395 8.37 8.58 -15.47
CA VAL A 395 7.41 8.21 -14.41
C VAL A 395 5.97 8.42 -14.88
N CYS A 396 5.67 9.51 -15.59
CA CYS A 396 4.33 9.76 -16.13
C CYS A 396 3.95 8.74 -17.22
N PHE A 397 4.90 8.33 -18.05
CA PHE A 397 4.65 7.28 -19.08
C PHE A 397 4.37 5.93 -18.43
N ASP A 398 5.08 5.56 -17.38
CA ASP A 398 4.82 4.32 -16.64
C ASP A 398 3.40 4.31 -16.01
N ILE A 399 2.99 5.44 -15.43
CA ILE A 399 1.60 5.64 -14.95
C ILE A 399 0.60 5.49 -16.11
N LYS A 400 0.89 6.05 -17.27
CA LYS A 400 0.02 5.96 -18.46
C LYS A 400 -0.08 4.52 -18.97
N ASP A 401 1.03 3.78 -19.03
CA ASP A 401 1.05 2.38 -19.43
C ASP A 401 0.19 1.52 -18.48
N MET A 402 0.24 1.79 -17.17
CA MET A 402 -0.63 1.11 -16.20
C MET A 402 -2.11 1.39 -16.47
N LEU A 403 -2.49 2.66 -16.69
CA LEU A 403 -3.87 3.04 -16.99
C LEU A 403 -4.36 2.41 -18.31
N GLU A 404 -3.53 2.35 -19.34
CA GLU A 404 -3.84 1.70 -20.62
C GLU A 404 -4.01 0.18 -20.44
N ALA A 405 -3.15 -0.46 -19.67
CA ALA A 405 -3.28 -1.89 -19.35
C ALA A 405 -4.58 -2.21 -18.58
N MET A 406 -5.04 -1.31 -17.71
CA MET A 406 -6.32 -1.46 -17.01
C MET A 406 -7.50 -1.37 -17.99
N ILE A 407 -7.50 -0.41 -18.93
CA ILE A 407 -8.54 -0.31 -19.98
C ILE A 407 -8.55 -1.56 -20.85
N GLU A 408 -7.38 -2.05 -21.28
CA GLU A 408 -7.26 -3.30 -22.03
C GLU A 408 -7.73 -4.52 -21.22
N GLY A 409 -7.55 -4.48 -19.89
CA GLY A 409 -8.02 -5.47 -18.92
C GLY A 409 -9.53 -5.43 -18.67
N GLY A 410 -10.25 -4.46 -19.24
CA GLY A 410 -11.70 -4.32 -19.19
C GLY A 410 -12.22 -3.19 -18.29
N ALA A 411 -11.35 -2.37 -17.70
CA ALA A 411 -11.76 -1.15 -17.00
C ALA A 411 -12.45 -0.16 -17.97
N ALA A 412 -13.35 0.65 -17.45
CA ALA A 412 -13.98 1.71 -18.24
C ALA A 412 -12.93 2.75 -18.69
N PRO A 413 -13.05 3.32 -19.91
CA PRO A 413 -12.19 4.43 -20.29
C PRO A 413 -12.29 5.59 -19.30
N PHE A 414 -11.14 6.16 -18.93
CA PHE A 414 -11.08 7.26 -17.97
C PHE A 414 -11.52 8.58 -18.60
N ASP A 415 -12.50 9.23 -18.01
CA ASP A 415 -12.87 10.61 -18.33
C ASP A 415 -12.06 11.62 -17.49
N THR A 416 -11.61 11.19 -16.33
CA THR A 416 -10.81 11.98 -15.39
C THR A 416 -9.88 11.04 -14.60
N VAL A 417 -8.64 11.48 -14.35
CA VAL A 417 -7.71 10.80 -13.44
C VAL A 417 -7.40 11.75 -12.27
N ARG A 418 -7.68 11.30 -11.07
CA ARG A 418 -7.36 12.02 -9.84
C ARG A 418 -5.94 11.68 -9.39
N LEU A 419 -5.14 12.70 -9.16
CA LEU A 419 -3.72 12.57 -8.82
C LEU A 419 -3.50 12.86 -7.34
N THR A 420 -2.70 12.02 -6.68
CA THR A 420 -2.28 12.21 -5.28
C THR A 420 -0.85 11.72 -5.07
N GLY A 421 -0.29 12.04 -3.91
CA GLY A 421 1.09 11.70 -3.58
C GLY A 421 2.10 12.81 -3.87
N GLY A 422 3.33 12.57 -3.42
CA GLY A 422 4.37 13.62 -3.38
C GLY A 422 4.79 14.15 -4.74
N ILE A 423 4.78 13.30 -5.78
CA ILE A 423 5.23 13.69 -7.12
C ILE A 423 4.28 14.67 -7.83
N PHE A 424 3.04 14.74 -7.41
CA PHE A 424 2.02 15.60 -8.01
C PHE A 424 1.82 16.93 -7.25
N ARG A 425 2.68 17.25 -6.28
CA ARG A 425 2.60 18.52 -5.51
C ARG A 425 3.16 19.71 -6.26
N SER A 426 4.05 19.49 -7.24
CA SER A 426 4.63 20.54 -8.08
C SER A 426 3.76 20.74 -9.31
N GLU A 427 3.42 22.00 -9.64
CA GLU A 427 2.64 22.40 -10.82
C GLU A 427 3.47 22.34 -12.11
#